data_1cc20077e0b75ec9ce3f09971b887d11
#
_entry.id   1cc20077e0b75ec9ce3f09971b887d11
#
_cell.length_a   1.000
_cell.length_b   1.000
_cell.length_c   1.000
_cell.angle_alpha   90.00
_cell.angle_beta   90.00
_cell.angle_gamma   90.00
#
_symmetry.space_group_name_H-M   'P 1'
#
loop_
_entity.id
_entity.type
_entity.pdbx_description
1 polymer ?
#
loop_
_entity_poly.entity_id
_entity_poly.type
_entity_poly.pdbx_seq_one_letter_code
_entity_poly.pdbx_strand_id
1 'polypeptide(L)'
;MPKRSSQIDILKVIAIFIIIGIHVPLFDQFFVGDGNGSVFQYALSCMQVGVPIFVFVNGYLTIGKTPDVKKQFKKIARTYLIFMCWCVIHLAIISRGMKGLSFTAILENLTTVYIGHPYLNILWFMVNLLQLYFFIPVLQSTFLYSKKVFYSFFACVSIFVFLSPTMSVLKNLVGEVPLLKGIWIHLSQFNFLGNGVFVFYAMYGAIVRDLKDHLKPMRWIPIGVAVSLVCILYGVFVSRTQGVTFNTGFVYDSPFAPFMVMLFYMLAGVIDQMIKSERVVSAVQLIGANTLGIYFCHLLIILNSIR
;
A
#
# COMPACT_ATOMS: atom_id res chain seq x y z
N MET A 1 -6.01 4.24 29.07
CA MET A 1 -5.65 3.86 27.70
C MET A 1 -5.54 5.14 26.89
N PRO A 2 -4.53 5.34 26.03
CA PRO A 2 -4.49 6.52 25.17
C PRO A 2 -5.74 6.54 24.29
N LYS A 3 -6.37 7.70 24.14
CA LYS A 3 -7.56 7.90 23.33
C LYS A 3 -7.26 7.45 21.91
N ARG A 4 -8.11 6.60 21.34
CA ARG A 4 -7.98 6.09 19.97
C ARG A 4 -8.06 7.26 19.00
N SER A 5 -7.11 7.37 18.08
CA SER A 5 -7.07 8.48 17.10
C SER A 5 -8.10 8.25 16.00
N SER A 6 -9.12 9.10 15.93
CA SER A 6 -10.12 9.05 14.86
C SER A 6 -9.52 9.37 13.49
N GLN A 7 -8.54 10.27 13.40
CA GLN A 7 -7.80 10.54 12.17
C GLN A 7 -7.22 9.26 11.54
N ILE A 8 -6.60 8.39 12.35
CA ILE A 8 -6.02 7.13 11.86
C ILE A 8 -7.10 6.15 11.42
N ASP A 9 -8.25 6.13 12.09
CA ASP A 9 -9.36 5.28 11.67
C ASP A 9 -10.00 5.80 10.38
N ILE A 10 -10.15 7.12 10.20
CA ILE A 10 -10.56 7.74 8.93
C ILE A 10 -9.61 7.35 7.80
N LEU A 11 -8.29 7.46 8.04
CA LEU A 11 -7.27 7.11 7.05
C LEU A 11 -7.36 5.62 6.64
N LYS A 12 -7.63 4.71 7.58
CA LYS A 12 -7.87 3.29 7.28
C LYS A 12 -9.15 3.08 6.46
N VAL A 13 -10.21 3.82 6.78
CA VAL A 13 -11.46 3.77 6.03
C VAL A 13 -11.22 4.23 4.59
N ILE A 14 -10.53 5.33 4.38
CA ILE A 14 -10.15 5.79 3.05
C ILE A 14 -9.35 4.70 2.31
N ALA A 15 -8.33 4.13 2.96
CA ALA A 15 -7.48 3.12 2.35
C ALA A 15 -8.25 1.86 1.93
N ILE A 16 -9.18 1.37 2.76
CA ILE A 16 -9.95 0.16 2.40
C ILE A 16 -10.94 0.44 1.26
N PHE A 17 -11.57 1.62 1.22
CA PHE A 17 -12.42 2.01 0.10
C PHE A 17 -11.63 2.12 -1.21
N ILE A 18 -10.42 2.69 -1.17
CA ILE A 18 -9.51 2.72 -2.32
C ILE A 18 -9.21 1.30 -2.80
N ILE A 19 -8.85 0.37 -1.89
CA ILE A 19 -8.55 -1.02 -2.24
C ILE A 19 -9.76 -1.73 -2.84
N ILE A 20 -10.94 -1.55 -2.28
CA ILE A 20 -12.17 -2.12 -2.84
C ILE A 20 -12.41 -1.54 -4.24
N GLY A 21 -12.30 -0.21 -4.37
CA GLY A 21 -12.53 0.50 -5.62
C GLY A 21 -11.71 -0.03 -6.79
N ILE A 22 -10.40 -0.24 -6.62
CA ILE A 22 -9.52 -0.74 -7.68
C ILE A 22 -9.79 -2.21 -8.08
N HIS A 23 -10.57 -2.96 -7.30
CA HIS A 23 -10.93 -4.34 -7.60
C HIS A 23 -12.37 -4.50 -8.13
N VAL A 24 -13.13 -3.41 -8.27
CA VAL A 24 -14.48 -3.48 -8.85
C VAL A 24 -14.37 -3.53 -10.39
N PRO A 25 -15.00 -4.50 -11.08
CA PRO A 25 -14.90 -4.65 -12.54
C PRO A 25 -15.37 -3.45 -13.35
N LEU A 26 -16.25 -2.63 -12.80
CA LEU A 26 -16.58 -1.35 -13.41
C LEU A 26 -15.33 -0.48 -13.61
N PHE A 27 -14.39 -0.55 -12.69
CA PHE A 27 -13.10 0.10 -12.81
C PHE A 27 -12.24 -0.55 -13.90
N ASP A 28 -12.25 -1.89 -14.02
CA ASP A 28 -11.53 -2.59 -15.10
C ASP A 28 -12.03 -2.16 -16.49
N GLN A 29 -13.34 -2.00 -16.69
CA GLN A 29 -13.90 -1.48 -17.95
C GLN A 29 -13.47 -0.02 -18.21
N PHE A 30 -13.35 0.80 -17.16
CA PHE A 30 -12.79 2.15 -17.29
C PHE A 30 -11.27 2.13 -17.48
N PHE A 31 -10.55 1.12 -16.99
CA PHE A 31 -9.10 0.98 -17.11
C PHE A 31 -8.66 0.34 -18.44
N VAL A 32 -9.45 -0.53 -19.04
CA VAL A 32 -9.13 -1.30 -20.26
C VAL A 32 -9.69 -0.62 -21.53
N GLY A 33 -10.43 0.49 -21.39
CA GLY A 33 -10.99 1.21 -22.55
C GLY A 33 -9.91 1.70 -23.52
N ASP A 34 -10.01 1.29 -24.75
CA ASP A 34 -9.55 1.86 -26.04
C ASP A 34 -8.12 2.41 -26.21
N GLY A 35 -7.14 2.04 -25.40
CA GLY A 35 -5.72 2.40 -25.61
C GLY A 35 -5.37 3.88 -25.42
N ASN A 36 -6.34 4.78 -25.45
CA ASN A 36 -6.19 6.20 -25.18
C ASN A 36 -6.54 6.50 -23.72
N GLY A 37 -5.61 6.26 -22.80
CA GLY A 37 -5.80 6.49 -21.37
C GLY A 37 -6.44 7.85 -21.09
N SER A 38 -7.66 7.87 -20.54
CA SER A 38 -8.33 9.10 -20.15
C SER A 38 -7.65 9.71 -18.93
N VAL A 39 -7.75 11.03 -18.75
CA VAL A 39 -7.28 11.72 -17.53
C VAL A 39 -7.87 11.08 -16.28
N PHE A 40 -9.09 10.55 -16.38
CA PHE A 40 -9.77 9.84 -15.30
C PHE A 40 -9.06 8.52 -14.93
N GLN A 41 -8.58 7.73 -15.91
CA GLN A 41 -7.80 6.51 -15.63
C GLN A 41 -6.52 6.82 -14.85
N TYR A 42 -5.85 7.91 -15.19
CA TYR A 42 -4.65 8.33 -14.46
C TYR A 42 -4.96 8.83 -13.05
N ALA A 43 -6.07 9.55 -12.89
CA ALA A 43 -6.54 9.97 -11.56
C ALA A 43 -6.83 8.75 -10.68
N LEU A 44 -7.45 7.71 -11.22
CA LEU A 44 -7.70 6.46 -10.50
C LEU A 44 -6.41 5.68 -10.21
N SER A 45 -5.43 5.70 -11.12
CA SER A 45 -4.11 5.08 -10.88
C SER A 45 -3.38 5.72 -9.71
N CYS A 46 -3.55 7.04 -9.51
CA CYS A 46 -3.06 7.73 -8.33
C CYS A 46 -3.69 7.20 -7.02
N MET A 47 -4.85 6.57 -7.09
CA MET A 47 -5.52 6.00 -5.93
C MET A 47 -4.98 4.63 -5.51
N GLN A 48 -4.01 4.03 -6.21
CA GLN A 48 -3.39 2.75 -5.80
C GLN A 48 -2.55 2.84 -4.51
N VAL A 49 -2.63 3.93 -3.78
CA VAL A 49 -1.93 4.14 -2.50
C VAL A 49 -2.62 3.50 -1.28
N GLY A 50 -3.72 2.79 -1.46
CA GLY A 50 -4.44 2.14 -0.35
C GLY A 50 -3.57 1.19 0.46
N VAL A 51 -2.76 0.33 -0.19
CA VAL A 51 -1.82 -0.57 0.46
C VAL A 51 -0.68 0.20 1.16
N PRO A 52 0.03 1.14 0.52
CA PRO A 52 0.96 2.03 1.18
C PRO A 52 0.40 2.71 2.44
N ILE A 53 -0.84 3.18 2.42
CA ILE A 53 -1.50 3.78 3.58
C ILE A 53 -1.62 2.76 4.73
N PHE A 54 -1.99 1.51 4.47
CA PHE A 54 -2.06 0.50 5.53
C PHE A 54 -0.70 0.20 6.14
N VAL A 55 0.35 0.14 5.34
CA VAL A 55 1.72 -0.06 5.83
C VAL A 55 2.19 1.15 6.64
N PHE A 56 1.95 2.35 6.14
CA PHE A 56 2.19 3.61 6.86
C PHE A 56 1.50 3.63 8.22
N VAL A 57 0.20 3.29 8.28
CA VAL A 57 -0.56 3.22 9.54
C VAL A 57 0.01 2.17 10.49
N ASN A 58 0.46 1.02 9.99
CA ASN A 58 1.13 0.02 10.83
C ASN A 58 2.40 0.59 11.48
N GLY A 59 3.24 1.25 10.72
CA GLY A 59 4.44 1.91 11.24
C GLY A 59 4.11 3.02 12.24
N TYR A 60 3.17 3.88 11.90
CA TYR A 60 2.67 4.97 12.75
C TYR A 60 2.21 4.46 14.12
N LEU A 61 1.50 3.34 14.16
CA LEU A 61 0.93 2.78 15.39
C LEU A 61 1.91 1.91 16.19
N THR A 62 2.94 1.35 15.56
CA THR A 62 3.79 0.32 16.18
C THR A 62 5.21 0.79 16.45
N ILE A 63 5.88 1.42 15.49
CA ILE A 63 7.27 1.89 15.67
C ILE A 63 7.27 3.04 16.69
N GLY A 64 8.12 2.97 17.72
CA GLY A 64 8.16 3.91 18.84
C GLY A 64 7.43 3.41 20.08
N LYS A 65 6.94 2.18 20.06
CA LYS A 65 6.63 1.40 21.25
C LYS A 65 7.85 0.55 21.62
N THR A 66 7.98 0.22 22.91
CA THR A 66 9.02 -0.73 23.35
C THR A 66 8.84 -2.06 22.64
N PRO A 67 9.90 -2.62 22.07
CA PRO A 67 9.84 -3.91 21.38
C PRO A 67 9.53 -5.02 22.38
N ASP A 68 8.53 -5.82 22.06
CA ASP A 68 8.15 -7.04 22.77
C ASP A 68 8.15 -8.19 21.75
N VAL A 69 9.29 -8.87 21.66
CA VAL A 69 9.52 -9.94 20.68
C VAL A 69 8.51 -11.07 20.83
N LYS A 70 8.21 -11.48 22.08
CA LYS A 70 7.25 -12.56 22.36
C LYS A 70 5.84 -12.19 21.89
N LYS A 71 5.40 -10.97 22.18
CA LYS A 71 4.12 -10.44 21.72
C LYS A 71 4.07 -10.30 20.20
N GLN A 72 5.18 -9.91 19.59
CA GLN A 72 5.30 -9.77 18.15
C GLN A 72 5.20 -11.13 17.44
N PHE A 73 5.90 -12.16 17.93
CA PHE A 73 5.76 -13.51 17.36
C PHE A 73 4.34 -14.07 17.53
N LYS A 74 3.69 -13.84 18.68
CA LYS A 74 2.29 -14.21 18.87
C LYS A 74 1.37 -13.49 17.88
N LYS A 75 1.65 -12.20 17.58
CA LYS A 75 0.91 -11.44 16.56
C LYS A 75 1.12 -12.04 15.16
N ILE A 76 2.36 -12.37 14.80
CA ILE A 76 2.69 -12.99 13.51
C ILE A 76 1.95 -14.32 13.36
N ALA A 77 2.06 -15.21 14.34
CA ALA A 77 1.40 -16.51 14.32
C ALA A 77 -0.12 -16.38 14.18
N ARG A 78 -0.74 -15.49 14.98
CA ARG A 78 -2.19 -15.22 14.88
C ARG A 78 -2.58 -14.69 13.50
N THR A 79 -1.82 -13.74 12.95
CA THR A 79 -2.10 -13.15 11.65
C THR A 79 -1.94 -14.18 10.54
N TYR A 80 -0.91 -15.04 10.63
CA TYR A 80 -0.68 -16.14 9.71
C TYR A 80 -1.82 -17.16 9.73
N LEU A 81 -2.29 -17.57 10.92
CA LEU A 81 -3.43 -18.48 11.05
C LEU A 81 -4.71 -17.89 10.43
N ILE A 82 -5.00 -16.62 10.70
CA ILE A 82 -6.14 -15.93 10.08
C ILE A 82 -6.00 -15.92 8.56
N PHE A 83 -4.82 -15.60 8.05
CA PHE A 83 -4.53 -15.61 6.62
C PHE A 83 -4.75 -16.99 6.00
N MET A 84 -4.24 -18.06 6.62
CA MET A 84 -4.43 -19.43 6.14
C MET A 84 -5.90 -19.85 6.14
N CYS A 85 -6.66 -19.50 7.19
CA CYS A 85 -8.11 -19.74 7.22
C CYS A 85 -8.82 -19.07 6.05
N TRP A 86 -8.46 -17.82 5.74
CA TRP A 86 -9.03 -17.11 4.60
C TRP A 86 -8.61 -17.69 3.25
N CYS A 87 -7.38 -18.16 3.11
CA CYS A 87 -6.96 -18.90 1.91
C CYS A 87 -7.83 -20.14 1.67
N VAL A 88 -8.11 -20.93 2.73
CA VAL A 88 -8.99 -22.10 2.64
C VAL A 88 -10.41 -21.68 2.24
N ILE A 89 -10.96 -20.62 2.85
CA ILE A 89 -12.30 -20.10 2.53
C ILE A 89 -12.37 -19.68 1.06
N HIS A 90 -11.40 -18.91 0.58
CA HIS A 90 -11.32 -18.46 -0.81
C HIS A 90 -11.27 -19.67 -1.77
N LEU A 91 -10.39 -20.63 -1.50
CA LEU A 91 -10.30 -21.85 -2.31
C LEU A 91 -11.60 -22.64 -2.31
N ALA A 92 -12.26 -22.81 -1.16
CA ALA A 92 -13.52 -23.52 -1.05
C ALA A 92 -14.66 -22.85 -1.83
N ILE A 93 -14.72 -21.52 -1.86
CA ILE A 93 -15.73 -20.77 -2.61
C ILE A 93 -15.46 -20.83 -4.11
N ILE A 94 -14.19 -20.69 -4.51
CA ILE A 94 -13.77 -20.78 -5.91
C ILE A 94 -13.98 -22.19 -6.44
N SER A 95 -13.66 -23.25 -5.64
CA SER A 95 -13.79 -24.64 -6.02
C SER A 95 -15.24 -25.11 -6.20
N ARG A 96 -16.23 -24.44 -5.57
CA ARG A 96 -17.64 -24.71 -5.86
C ARG A 96 -18.02 -24.47 -7.32
N GLY A 97 -17.27 -23.62 -8.03
CA GLY A 97 -17.36 -23.43 -9.48
C GLY A 97 -16.49 -24.39 -10.30
N MET A 98 -15.56 -25.11 -9.67
CA MET A 98 -14.64 -26.07 -10.30
C MET A 98 -14.91 -27.45 -9.73
N LYS A 99 -15.70 -28.28 -10.43
CA LYS A 99 -15.92 -29.68 -10.07
C LYS A 99 -14.59 -30.41 -10.04
N GLY A 100 -14.09 -30.81 -8.85
CA GLY A 100 -13.00 -31.78 -8.72
C GLY A 100 -11.70 -31.33 -8.09
N LEU A 101 -11.67 -30.32 -7.23
CA LEU A 101 -10.48 -30.05 -6.42
C LEU A 101 -10.28 -31.16 -5.38
N SER A 102 -9.25 -32.00 -5.60
CA SER A 102 -8.80 -32.98 -4.62
C SER A 102 -8.15 -32.29 -3.40
N PHE A 103 -8.08 -32.95 -2.25
CA PHE A 103 -7.40 -32.44 -1.07
C PHE A 103 -5.93 -32.14 -1.35
N THR A 104 -5.27 -32.92 -2.19
CA THR A 104 -3.89 -32.65 -2.64
C THR A 104 -3.79 -31.37 -3.44
N ALA A 105 -4.73 -31.09 -4.33
CA ALA A 105 -4.78 -29.82 -5.07
C ALA A 105 -5.02 -28.61 -4.15
N ILE A 106 -5.80 -28.77 -3.07
CA ILE A 106 -5.97 -27.71 -2.05
C ILE A 106 -4.64 -27.45 -1.33
N LEU A 107 -3.94 -28.50 -0.89
CA LEU A 107 -2.63 -28.40 -0.23
C LEU A 107 -1.59 -27.78 -1.17
N GLU A 108 -1.53 -28.21 -2.41
CA GLU A 108 -0.64 -27.67 -3.42
C GLU A 108 -0.93 -26.20 -3.69
N ASN A 109 -2.19 -25.80 -3.83
CA ASN A 109 -2.59 -24.41 -3.95
C ASN A 109 -2.29 -23.59 -2.68
N LEU A 110 -2.39 -24.15 -1.48
CA LEU A 110 -2.00 -23.47 -0.24
C LEU A 110 -0.49 -23.25 -0.15
N THR A 111 0.31 -24.15 -0.68
CA THR A 111 1.78 -24.00 -0.73
C THR A 111 2.23 -23.09 -1.86
N THR A 112 1.46 -23.03 -2.96
CA THR A 112 1.74 -22.21 -4.15
C THR A 112 0.98 -20.89 -4.18
N VAL A 113 0.25 -20.51 -3.13
CA VAL A 113 -0.48 -19.23 -2.99
C VAL A 113 0.36 -18.02 -3.38
N TYR A 114 1.67 -18.16 -3.31
CA TYR A 114 2.65 -17.16 -3.72
C TYR A 114 2.92 -17.07 -5.23
N ILE A 115 2.65 -18.11 -6.02
CA ILE A 115 3.29 -18.26 -7.33
C ILE A 115 2.27 -18.34 -8.48
N GLY A 116 1.13 -17.68 -8.40
CA GLY A 116 0.37 -17.48 -9.61
C GLY A 116 -1.02 -18.06 -9.67
N HIS A 117 -1.64 -18.32 -8.54
CA HIS A 117 -3.07 -18.60 -8.58
C HIS A 117 -3.83 -17.28 -8.80
N PRO A 118 -4.53 -17.07 -9.93
CA PRO A 118 -5.09 -15.77 -10.30
C PRO A 118 -6.05 -15.20 -9.25
N TYR A 119 -6.70 -16.06 -8.46
CA TYR A 119 -7.65 -15.64 -7.43
C TYR A 119 -7.06 -15.45 -6.03
N LEU A 120 -5.89 -16.04 -5.73
CA LEU A 120 -5.21 -15.88 -4.45
C LEU A 120 -4.12 -14.81 -4.52
N ASN A 121 -3.71 -14.43 -5.73
CA ASN A 121 -2.70 -13.39 -5.95
C ASN A 121 -3.09 -12.06 -5.28
N ILE A 122 -4.37 -11.81 -5.07
CA ILE A 122 -4.86 -10.61 -4.41
C ILE A 122 -4.52 -10.58 -2.91
N LEU A 123 -4.28 -11.74 -2.30
CA LEU A 123 -3.85 -11.85 -0.91
C LEU A 123 -2.33 -11.62 -0.71
N TRP A 124 -1.59 -11.27 -1.77
CA TRP A 124 -0.16 -10.99 -1.76
C TRP A 124 0.26 -9.98 -0.68
N PHE A 125 -0.59 -8.99 -0.39
CA PHE A 125 -0.34 -7.99 0.64
C PHE A 125 -0.16 -8.60 2.03
N MET A 126 -0.92 -9.66 2.36
CA MET A 126 -0.83 -10.31 3.69
C MET A 126 0.53 -10.91 3.95
N VAL A 127 1.13 -11.46 2.93
CA VAL A 127 2.45 -12.05 3.00
C VAL A 127 3.51 -10.98 3.24
N ASN A 128 3.44 -9.90 2.49
CA ASN A 128 4.33 -8.76 2.66
C ASN A 128 4.15 -8.12 4.05
N LEU A 129 2.93 -8.06 4.55
CA LEU A 129 2.64 -7.58 5.89
C LEU A 129 3.25 -8.49 6.97
N LEU A 130 3.18 -9.82 6.78
CA LEU A 130 3.82 -10.79 7.69
C LEU A 130 5.34 -10.61 7.68
N GLN A 131 5.96 -10.47 6.50
CA GLN A 131 7.39 -10.19 6.39
C GLN A 131 7.77 -8.88 7.09
N LEU A 132 6.98 -7.81 6.90
CA LEU A 132 7.20 -6.56 7.63
C LEU A 132 7.14 -6.77 9.15
N TYR A 133 6.25 -7.61 9.66
CA TYR A 133 6.12 -7.87 11.09
C TYR A 133 7.39 -8.46 11.71
N PHE A 134 8.22 -9.19 10.96
CA PHE A 134 9.53 -9.64 11.44
C PHE A 134 10.51 -8.47 11.61
N PHE A 135 10.40 -7.41 10.81
CA PHE A 135 11.26 -6.23 10.89
C PHE A 135 10.81 -5.23 11.96
N ILE A 136 9.54 -5.24 12.37
CA ILE A 136 9.00 -4.26 13.34
C ILE A 136 9.84 -4.17 14.63
N PRO A 137 10.25 -5.25 15.31
CA PRO A 137 11.05 -5.14 16.54
C PRO A 137 12.40 -4.45 16.32
N VAL A 138 13.03 -4.70 15.17
CA VAL A 138 14.30 -4.05 14.80
C VAL A 138 14.09 -2.55 14.58
N LEU A 139 13.05 -2.19 13.82
CA LEU A 139 12.70 -0.79 13.57
C LEU A 139 12.32 -0.05 14.88
N GLN A 140 11.60 -0.71 15.79
CA GLN A 140 11.29 -0.19 17.12
C GLN A 140 12.56 0.08 17.93
N SER A 141 13.46 -0.92 18.02
CA SER A 141 14.73 -0.80 18.74
C SER A 141 15.58 0.34 18.18
N THR A 142 15.73 0.40 16.85
CA THR A 142 16.52 1.44 16.20
C THR A 142 15.92 2.83 16.46
N PHE A 143 14.59 2.99 16.35
CA PHE A 143 13.91 4.26 16.58
C PHE A 143 14.07 4.75 18.02
N LEU A 144 14.00 3.85 19.01
CA LEU A 144 14.13 4.18 20.44
C LEU A 144 15.58 4.40 20.85
N TYR A 145 16.52 3.64 20.28
CA TYR A 145 17.94 3.77 20.59
C TYR A 145 18.52 5.08 20.04
N SER A 146 18.28 5.38 18.77
CA SER A 146 18.79 6.59 18.11
C SER A 146 17.92 7.01 16.94
N LYS A 147 17.19 8.11 17.10
CA LYS A 147 16.44 8.70 15.99
C LYS A 147 17.35 9.06 14.80
N LYS A 148 18.59 9.51 15.08
CA LYS A 148 19.56 9.85 14.02
C LYS A 148 19.87 8.62 13.15
N VAL A 149 20.14 7.47 13.75
CA VAL A 149 20.39 6.22 13.03
C VAL A 149 19.13 5.79 12.26
N PHE A 150 17.95 5.90 12.88
CA PHE A 150 16.69 5.59 12.23
C PHE A 150 16.43 6.47 11.00
N TYR A 151 16.61 7.79 11.11
CA TYR A 151 16.45 8.72 9.99
C TYR A 151 17.50 8.48 8.88
N SER A 152 18.75 8.18 9.24
CA SER A 152 19.77 7.84 8.25
C SER A 152 19.42 6.55 7.52
N PHE A 153 18.93 5.54 8.23
CA PHE A 153 18.47 4.29 7.62
C PHE A 153 17.26 4.52 6.71
N PHE A 154 16.30 5.37 7.14
CA PHE A 154 15.17 5.78 6.31
C PHE A 154 15.64 6.45 5.01
N ALA A 155 16.62 7.34 5.07
CA ALA A 155 17.17 8.00 3.89
C ALA A 155 17.81 6.97 2.93
N CYS A 156 18.59 6.03 3.45
CA CYS A 156 19.16 4.94 2.64
C CYS A 156 18.05 4.10 1.97
N VAL A 157 17.06 3.65 2.74
CA VAL A 157 15.94 2.87 2.20
C VAL A 157 15.19 3.66 1.14
N SER A 158 14.97 4.97 1.35
CA SER A 158 14.31 5.85 0.38
C SER A 158 15.07 5.92 -0.94
N ILE A 159 16.40 6.05 -0.90
CA ILE A 159 17.23 6.06 -2.10
C ILE A 159 17.06 4.74 -2.85
N PHE A 160 17.23 3.59 -2.18
CA PHE A 160 17.14 2.29 -2.83
C PHE A 160 15.73 1.99 -3.39
N VAL A 161 14.68 2.40 -2.69
CA VAL A 161 13.30 2.17 -3.14
C VAL A 161 12.93 3.04 -4.33
N PHE A 162 13.30 4.34 -4.31
CA PHE A 162 12.78 5.29 -5.30
C PHE A 162 13.76 5.62 -6.42
N LEU A 163 15.04 5.27 -6.31
CA LEU A 163 16.02 5.67 -7.31
C LEU A 163 15.77 5.02 -8.67
N SER A 164 15.52 3.68 -8.71
CA SER A 164 15.22 2.97 -9.96
C SER A 164 13.94 3.48 -10.63
N PRO A 165 12.78 3.60 -9.93
CA PRO A 165 11.58 4.19 -10.51
C PRO A 165 11.77 5.65 -10.96
N THR A 166 12.52 6.45 -10.20
CA THR A 166 12.81 7.84 -10.58
C THR A 166 13.65 7.90 -11.87
N MET A 167 14.63 7.02 -12.01
CA MET A 167 15.41 6.91 -13.25
C MET A 167 14.55 6.47 -14.43
N SER A 168 13.58 5.58 -14.20
CA SER A 168 12.59 5.21 -15.23
C SER A 168 11.74 6.41 -15.67
N VAL A 169 11.26 7.23 -14.73
CA VAL A 169 10.54 8.48 -15.03
C VAL A 169 11.42 9.43 -15.84
N LEU A 170 12.67 9.63 -15.44
CA LEU A 170 13.61 10.50 -16.17
C LEU A 170 13.90 9.98 -17.57
N LYS A 171 14.13 8.67 -17.74
CA LYS A 171 14.29 8.06 -19.06
C LYS A 171 13.10 8.34 -19.97
N ASN A 172 11.90 8.24 -19.46
CA ASN A 172 10.68 8.49 -20.23
C ASN A 172 10.51 9.96 -20.63
N LEU A 173 11.05 10.90 -19.85
CA LEU A 173 10.98 12.34 -20.13
C LEU A 173 12.08 12.85 -21.05
N VAL A 174 13.31 12.36 -20.89
CA VAL A 174 14.52 12.91 -21.53
C VAL A 174 15.06 11.99 -22.64
N GLY A 175 14.57 10.74 -22.72
CA GLY A 175 15.08 9.72 -23.61
C GLY A 175 16.26 8.94 -23.03
N GLU A 176 16.89 8.08 -23.85
CA GLU A 176 18.02 7.26 -23.40
C GLU A 176 19.31 8.09 -23.31
N VAL A 177 19.71 8.44 -22.11
CA VAL A 177 21.02 9.02 -21.82
C VAL A 177 21.94 7.90 -21.36
N PRO A 178 23.11 7.65 -22.05
CA PRO A 178 24.00 6.52 -21.75
C PRO A 178 24.45 6.45 -20.29
N LEU A 179 24.74 7.60 -19.67
CA LEU A 179 25.11 7.68 -18.27
C LEU A 179 24.00 7.21 -17.34
N LEU A 180 22.75 7.63 -17.58
CA LEU A 180 21.60 7.22 -16.79
C LEU A 180 21.31 5.72 -16.97
N LYS A 181 21.52 5.18 -18.18
CA LYS A 181 21.39 3.74 -18.45
C LYS A 181 22.38 2.91 -17.64
N GLY A 182 23.65 3.32 -17.57
CA GLY A 182 24.67 2.64 -16.76
C GLY A 182 24.31 2.66 -15.28
N ILE A 183 23.94 3.81 -14.74
CA ILE A 183 23.50 3.95 -13.35
C ILE A 183 22.27 3.07 -13.08
N TRP A 184 21.25 3.08 -13.95
CA TRP A 184 20.05 2.28 -13.80
C TRP A 184 20.35 0.77 -13.77
N ILE A 185 21.22 0.26 -14.67
CA ILE A 185 21.61 -1.15 -14.70
C ILE A 185 22.25 -1.56 -13.37
N HIS A 186 23.16 -0.77 -12.85
CA HIS A 186 23.80 -1.08 -11.56
C HIS A 186 22.82 -1.03 -10.39
N LEU A 187 21.92 -0.06 -10.37
CA LEU A 187 20.94 0.11 -9.28
C LEU A 187 19.83 -0.94 -9.31
N SER A 188 19.41 -1.39 -10.49
CA SER A 188 18.40 -2.45 -10.62
C SER A 188 18.91 -3.81 -10.10
N GLN A 189 20.22 -3.99 -10.00
CA GLN A 189 20.83 -5.18 -9.39
C GLN A 189 20.81 -5.13 -7.85
N PHE A 190 20.67 -3.94 -7.25
CA PHE A 190 20.51 -3.78 -5.80
C PHE A 190 19.04 -4.01 -5.40
N ASN A 191 18.59 -5.26 -5.48
CA ASN A 191 17.29 -5.64 -4.94
C ASN A 191 17.37 -5.76 -3.41
N PHE A 192 17.63 -4.63 -2.75
CA PHE A 192 17.78 -4.56 -1.29
C PHE A 192 16.43 -4.79 -0.65
N LEU A 193 16.23 -5.98 -0.10
CA LEU A 193 14.97 -6.42 0.50
C LEU A 193 13.82 -6.35 -0.53
N GLY A 194 13.43 -7.42 -1.15
CA GLY A 194 12.34 -7.48 -2.14
C GLY A 194 11.04 -6.77 -1.74
N ASN A 195 10.94 -6.34 -0.46
CA ASN A 195 9.86 -5.55 0.14
C ASN A 195 10.35 -4.24 0.79
N GLY A 196 11.44 -3.66 0.33
CA GLY A 196 11.98 -2.40 0.86
C GLY A 196 10.95 -1.28 0.90
N VAL A 197 10.03 -1.25 -0.04
CA VAL A 197 8.92 -0.31 -0.10
C VAL A 197 8.00 -0.41 1.13
N PHE A 198 7.77 -1.61 1.68
CA PHE A 198 6.97 -1.79 2.90
C PHE A 198 7.72 -1.29 4.13
N VAL A 199 9.03 -1.55 4.20
CA VAL A 199 9.89 -1.00 5.27
C VAL A 199 9.88 0.52 5.20
N PHE A 200 10.01 1.10 4.00
CA PHE A 200 9.92 2.55 3.79
C PHE A 200 8.62 3.13 4.36
N TYR A 201 7.45 2.64 3.94
CA TYR A 201 6.17 3.19 4.42
C TYR A 201 5.96 2.99 5.92
N ALA A 202 6.42 1.89 6.49
CA ALA A 202 6.35 1.71 7.94
C ALA A 202 7.23 2.73 8.68
N MET A 203 8.46 2.96 8.22
CA MET A 203 9.35 3.99 8.79
C MET A 203 8.77 5.40 8.57
N TYR A 204 8.21 5.66 7.39
CA TYR A 204 7.56 6.93 7.05
C TYR A 204 6.42 7.24 8.02
N GLY A 205 5.56 6.26 8.32
CA GLY A 205 4.51 6.41 9.32
C GLY A 205 5.03 6.76 10.71
N ALA A 206 6.14 6.16 11.14
CA ALA A 206 6.78 6.48 12.40
C ALA A 206 7.35 7.91 12.44
N ILE A 207 7.97 8.35 11.34
CA ILE A 207 8.53 9.70 11.19
C ILE A 207 7.40 10.73 11.22
N VAL A 208 6.33 10.51 10.46
CA VAL A 208 5.17 11.42 10.44
C VAL A 208 4.54 11.53 11.83
N ARG A 209 4.46 10.44 12.58
CA ARG A 209 4.00 10.50 13.97
C ARG A 209 4.93 11.31 14.87
N ASP A 210 6.24 11.17 14.71
CA ASP A 210 7.23 11.92 15.49
C ASP A 210 7.17 13.43 15.18
N LEU A 211 6.89 13.77 13.93
CA LEU A 211 6.84 15.15 13.44
C LEU A 211 5.42 15.75 13.37
N LYS A 212 4.38 15.03 13.82
CA LYS A 212 2.97 15.40 13.61
C LYS A 212 2.64 16.85 14.04
N ASP A 213 3.24 17.32 15.14
CA ASP A 213 2.99 18.65 15.69
C ASP A 213 3.59 19.78 14.84
N HIS A 214 4.55 19.44 13.96
CA HIS A 214 5.18 20.36 12.99
C HIS A 214 4.55 20.31 11.61
N LEU A 215 3.70 19.31 11.34
CA LEU A 215 3.07 19.12 10.04
C LEU A 215 1.77 19.92 9.96
N LYS A 216 1.75 20.90 9.07
CA LYS A 216 0.59 21.79 8.86
C LYS A 216 -0.17 21.38 7.59
N PRO A 217 -1.49 21.07 7.67
CA PRO A 217 -2.30 20.69 6.51
C PRO A 217 -2.22 21.72 5.37
N MET A 218 -2.26 23.03 5.71
CA MET A 218 -2.17 24.10 4.72
C MET A 218 -0.93 24.06 3.82
N ARG A 219 0.18 23.46 4.28
CA ARG A 219 1.39 23.29 3.47
C ARG A 219 1.37 21.99 2.67
N TRP A 220 0.96 20.90 3.29
CA TRP A 220 1.08 19.56 2.72
C TRP A 220 -0.03 19.20 1.74
N ILE A 221 -1.26 19.69 1.95
CA ILE A 221 -2.37 19.46 1.02
C ILE A 221 -2.08 20.06 -0.36
N PRO A 222 -1.68 21.34 -0.51
CA PRO A 222 -1.36 21.87 -1.83
C PRO A 222 -0.21 21.14 -2.51
N ILE A 223 0.84 20.74 -1.76
CA ILE A 223 1.95 19.96 -2.30
C ILE A 223 1.45 18.59 -2.81
N GLY A 224 0.67 17.88 -2.01
CA GLY A 224 0.12 16.59 -2.39
C GLY A 224 -0.79 16.69 -3.62
N VAL A 225 -1.63 17.71 -3.71
CA VAL A 225 -2.47 17.97 -4.89
C VAL A 225 -1.61 18.29 -6.11
N ALA A 226 -0.62 19.16 -6.00
CA ALA A 226 0.28 19.51 -7.09
C ALA A 226 1.04 18.27 -7.60
N VAL A 227 1.58 17.45 -6.70
CA VAL A 227 2.27 16.19 -7.06
C VAL A 227 1.31 15.22 -7.73
N SER A 228 0.05 15.12 -7.27
CA SER A 228 -0.97 14.27 -7.90
C SER A 228 -1.28 14.75 -9.33
N LEU A 229 -1.37 16.05 -9.56
CA LEU A 229 -1.56 16.62 -10.89
C LEU A 229 -0.36 16.34 -11.80
N VAL A 230 0.88 16.53 -11.32
CA VAL A 230 2.10 16.19 -12.07
C VAL A 230 2.12 14.70 -12.42
N CYS A 231 1.71 13.84 -11.49
CA CYS A 231 1.60 12.42 -11.68
C CYS A 231 0.61 12.07 -12.81
N ILE A 232 -0.57 12.68 -12.81
CA ILE A 232 -1.59 12.50 -13.85
C ILE A 232 -1.07 12.97 -15.21
N LEU A 233 -0.48 14.16 -15.28
CA LEU A 233 0.09 14.72 -16.50
C LEU A 233 1.22 13.84 -17.05
N TYR A 234 2.09 13.35 -16.19
CA TYR A 234 3.15 12.41 -16.56
C TYR A 234 2.56 11.13 -17.16
N GLY A 235 1.54 10.58 -16.54
CA GLY A 235 0.86 9.39 -17.02
C GLY A 235 0.24 9.60 -18.43
N VAL A 236 -0.47 10.72 -18.62
CA VAL A 236 -1.01 11.09 -19.95
C VAL A 236 0.10 11.23 -20.98
N PHE A 237 1.22 11.86 -20.61
CA PHE A 237 2.38 12.01 -21.49
C PHE A 237 2.95 10.66 -21.92
N VAL A 238 3.23 9.78 -20.99
CA VAL A 238 3.81 8.44 -21.27
C VAL A 238 2.87 7.60 -22.14
N SER A 239 1.57 7.61 -21.86
CA SER A 239 0.60 6.87 -22.66
C SER A 239 0.56 7.36 -24.11
N ARG A 240 0.56 8.66 -24.32
CA ARG A 240 0.51 9.26 -25.68
C ARG A 240 1.81 9.06 -26.47
N THR A 241 2.96 9.08 -25.79
CA THR A 241 4.26 9.02 -26.48
C THR A 241 4.76 7.59 -26.70
N GLN A 242 4.40 6.66 -25.81
CA GLN A 242 4.94 5.30 -25.82
C GLN A 242 3.89 4.24 -26.19
N GLY A 243 2.62 4.60 -26.34
CA GLY A 243 1.54 3.65 -26.64
C GLY A 243 1.32 2.59 -25.54
N VAL A 244 1.91 2.80 -24.38
CA VAL A 244 1.85 1.84 -23.26
C VAL A 244 0.61 2.14 -22.44
N THR A 245 -0.26 1.15 -22.29
CA THR A 245 -1.34 1.23 -21.31
C THR A 245 -0.74 1.37 -19.91
N PHE A 246 -1.18 2.36 -19.18
CA PHE A 246 -0.58 2.96 -17.99
C PHE A 246 -0.40 2.04 -16.75
N ASN A 247 -0.56 0.75 -16.88
CA ASN A 247 -0.47 -0.17 -15.75
C ASN A 247 0.95 -0.35 -15.17
N THR A 248 1.97 0.26 -15.78
CA THR A 248 3.37 -0.02 -15.43
C THR A 248 4.09 1.09 -14.66
N GLY A 249 3.45 2.24 -14.38
CA GLY A 249 4.16 3.41 -13.84
C GLY A 249 3.83 3.85 -12.43
N PHE A 250 2.75 3.36 -11.81
CA PHE A 250 2.28 3.83 -10.50
C PHE A 250 2.15 2.71 -9.48
N VAL A 251 3.20 1.94 -9.36
CA VAL A 251 3.35 0.98 -8.29
C VAL A 251 3.77 1.72 -7.00
N TYR A 252 3.65 1.08 -5.87
CA TYR A 252 3.93 1.60 -4.52
C TYR A 252 5.32 2.23 -4.34
N ASP A 253 6.27 1.90 -5.21
CA ASP A 253 7.63 2.45 -5.30
C ASP A 253 7.73 3.71 -6.20
N SER A 254 6.62 4.18 -6.77
CA SER A 254 6.59 5.44 -7.49
C SER A 254 7.06 6.60 -6.60
N PRO A 255 7.92 7.51 -7.09
CA PRO A 255 8.38 8.68 -6.33
C PRO A 255 7.25 9.63 -5.95
N PHE A 256 6.08 9.52 -6.58
CA PHE A 256 4.89 10.32 -6.27
C PHE A 256 4.06 9.75 -5.11
N ALA A 257 4.09 8.44 -4.89
CA ALA A 257 3.23 7.75 -3.93
C ALA A 257 3.40 8.22 -2.47
N PRO A 258 4.60 8.54 -1.94
CA PRO A 258 4.74 9.06 -0.58
C PRO A 258 4.02 10.39 -0.37
N PHE A 259 3.98 11.27 -1.37
CA PHE A 259 3.27 12.55 -1.29
C PHE A 259 1.76 12.35 -1.27
N MET A 260 1.24 11.36 -1.99
CA MET A 260 -0.17 10.99 -1.97
C MET A 260 -0.58 10.39 -0.63
N VAL A 261 0.26 9.52 -0.05
CA VAL A 261 0.04 9.00 1.31
C VAL A 261 -0.03 10.16 2.32
N MET A 262 0.88 11.14 2.21
CA MET A 262 0.86 12.34 3.06
C MET A 262 -0.41 13.17 2.82
N LEU A 263 -0.82 13.35 1.58
CA LEU A 263 -2.06 14.05 1.22
C LEU A 263 -3.26 13.43 1.93
N PHE A 264 -3.43 12.10 1.81
CA PHE A 264 -4.54 11.40 2.47
C PHE A 264 -4.45 11.45 3.99
N TYR A 265 -3.25 11.39 4.56
CA TYR A 265 -3.04 11.57 6.01
C TYR A 265 -3.50 12.98 6.47
N MET A 266 -3.14 14.02 5.73
CA MET A 266 -3.56 15.40 6.03
C MET A 266 -5.06 15.60 5.85
N LEU A 267 -5.63 15.08 4.76
CA LEU A 267 -7.08 15.12 4.52
C LEU A 267 -7.85 14.39 5.62
N ALA A 268 -7.37 13.23 6.06
CA ALA A 268 -7.97 12.52 7.19
C ALA A 268 -7.97 13.37 8.48
N GLY A 269 -6.90 14.16 8.71
CA GLY A 269 -6.83 15.10 9.83
C GLY A 269 -7.83 16.25 9.72
N VAL A 270 -8.05 16.79 8.52
CA VAL A 270 -9.05 17.85 8.27
C VAL A 270 -10.46 17.27 8.44
N ILE A 271 -10.73 16.10 7.88
CA ILE A 271 -12.02 15.41 8.02
C ILE A 271 -12.33 15.12 9.49
N ASP A 272 -11.33 14.68 10.27
CA ASP A 272 -11.47 14.41 11.72
C ASP A 272 -11.95 15.67 12.48
N GLN A 273 -11.41 16.84 12.14
CA GLN A 273 -11.82 18.10 12.74
C GLN A 273 -13.23 18.55 12.33
N MET A 274 -13.72 18.12 11.16
CA MET A 274 -15.05 18.46 10.65
C MET A 274 -16.15 17.54 11.19
N ILE A 275 -15.83 16.30 11.58
CA ILE A 275 -16.80 15.33 12.08
C ILE A 275 -17.19 15.70 13.52
N LYS A 276 -18.41 16.16 13.71
CA LYS A 276 -18.99 16.47 15.04
C LYS A 276 -19.93 15.39 15.57
N SER A 277 -20.43 14.51 14.69
CA SER A 277 -21.41 13.48 15.04
C SER A 277 -20.74 12.27 15.68
N GLU A 278 -21.10 11.94 16.92
CA GLU A 278 -20.62 10.73 17.60
C GLU A 278 -20.98 9.44 16.87
N ARG A 279 -22.13 9.40 16.19
CA ARG A 279 -22.56 8.24 15.37
C ARG A 279 -21.58 8.01 14.21
N VAL A 280 -21.16 9.09 13.53
CA VAL A 280 -20.18 9.02 12.44
C VAL A 280 -18.83 8.58 12.96
N VAL A 281 -18.36 9.13 14.09
CA VAL A 281 -17.11 8.72 14.74
C VAL A 281 -17.16 7.23 15.08
N SER A 282 -18.25 6.75 15.68
CA SER A 282 -18.42 5.33 16.03
C SER A 282 -18.41 4.42 14.81
N ALA A 283 -19.08 4.82 13.72
CA ALA A 283 -19.06 4.07 12.46
C ALA A 283 -17.66 4.00 11.85
N VAL A 284 -16.94 5.12 11.79
CA VAL A 284 -15.54 5.18 11.32
C VAL A 284 -14.64 4.28 12.15
N GLN A 285 -14.78 4.31 13.48
CA GLN A 285 -14.01 3.46 14.38
C GLN A 285 -14.32 1.98 14.18
N LEU A 286 -15.59 1.63 13.96
CA LEU A 286 -16.02 0.26 13.69
C LEU A 286 -15.40 -0.26 12.38
N ILE A 287 -15.52 0.49 11.30
CA ILE A 287 -14.92 0.12 10.01
C ILE A 287 -13.39 0.07 10.13
N GLY A 288 -12.77 1.11 10.71
CA GLY A 288 -11.33 1.20 10.91
C GLY A 288 -10.74 0.07 11.77
N ALA A 289 -11.53 -0.50 12.70
CA ALA A 289 -11.15 -1.65 13.49
C ALA A 289 -11.20 -2.97 12.69
N ASN A 290 -12.08 -3.05 11.70
CA ASN A 290 -12.40 -4.27 10.96
C ASN A 290 -11.84 -4.27 9.53
N THR A 291 -10.95 -3.32 9.16
CA THR A 291 -10.41 -3.19 7.80
C THR A 291 -9.74 -4.46 7.29
N LEU A 292 -9.10 -5.25 8.16
CA LEU A 292 -8.50 -6.53 7.76
C LEU A 292 -9.57 -7.56 7.37
N GLY A 293 -10.67 -7.65 8.12
CA GLY A 293 -11.80 -8.51 7.77
C GLY A 293 -12.45 -8.07 6.45
N ILE A 294 -12.66 -6.77 6.28
CA ILE A 294 -13.18 -6.20 5.02
C ILE A 294 -12.24 -6.52 3.85
N TYR A 295 -10.92 -6.40 4.05
CA TYR A 295 -9.92 -6.76 3.05
C TYR A 295 -10.03 -8.23 2.62
N PHE A 296 -10.29 -9.15 3.53
CA PHE A 296 -10.49 -10.55 3.16
C PHE A 296 -11.82 -10.83 2.46
N CYS A 297 -12.89 -10.14 2.86
CA CYS A 297 -14.24 -10.41 2.33
C CYS A 297 -14.52 -9.71 0.99
N HIS A 298 -13.89 -8.56 0.69
CA HIS A 298 -14.30 -7.72 -0.45
C HIS A 298 -14.29 -8.46 -1.79
N LEU A 299 -13.29 -9.31 -2.01
CA LEU A 299 -13.17 -10.07 -3.25
C LEU A 299 -14.26 -11.13 -3.39
N LEU A 300 -14.59 -11.83 -2.30
CA LEU A 300 -15.65 -12.82 -2.31
C LEU A 300 -17.00 -12.16 -2.64
N ILE A 301 -17.22 -10.94 -2.15
CA ILE A 301 -18.43 -10.17 -2.46
C ILE A 301 -18.42 -9.75 -3.92
N ILE A 302 -17.32 -9.17 -4.42
CA ILE A 302 -17.21 -8.73 -5.81
C ILE A 302 -17.39 -9.92 -6.78
N LEU A 303 -16.70 -11.04 -6.56
CA LEU A 303 -16.79 -12.21 -7.43
C LEU A 303 -18.20 -12.85 -7.45
N ASN A 304 -18.94 -12.77 -6.34
CA ASN A 304 -20.32 -13.29 -6.29
C ASN A 304 -21.34 -12.30 -6.87
N SER A 305 -21.02 -11.03 -6.97
CA SER A 305 -21.91 -10.00 -7.55
C SER A 305 -21.87 -9.94 -9.08
N ILE A 306 -20.88 -10.61 -9.69
CA ILE A 306 -20.65 -10.64 -11.14
C ILE A 306 -21.23 -11.92 -11.78
N ARG A 307 -21.58 -12.92 -10.97
CA ARG A 307 -22.27 -14.14 -11.40
C ARG A 307 -23.78 -13.95 -11.37
#